data_59bead0d9ac5c777ba004892e832b1e3
#
_entry.id   59bead0d9ac5c777ba004892e832b1e3
#
_cell.length_a   1.000
_cell.length_b   1.000
_cell.length_c   1.000
_cell.angle_alpha   90.00
_cell.angle_beta   90.00
_cell.angle_gamma   90.00
#
_symmetry.space_group_name_H-M   'P 1'
#
loop_
_entity.id
_entity.type
_entity.pdbx_description
1 polymer ?
#
loop_
_entity_poly.entity_id
_entity_poly.type
_entity_poly.pdbx_seq_one_letter_code
_entity_poly.pdbx_strand_id
1 'polypeptide(L)'
;MNEKQTTTKVLNGLFWKLMENGGAQGVQFLVSIILARLLSPEEYGVVGVILIFVTIANVLVQNGFSTALIQKRKVDDTDFSSVFFFNMAVSAVIYLVLFLAAPGIAYFYRNQEMTALVRVLAVVLFPGGVISIQNAYVSRNMEFKGLFISSFVASMISGAISIFLACRGLGVWALVWQQIAYYFFYMLILFMSISWNPRLLFSILRIKTMFAFGWKLLCASLLDTVYNNIYGLVIGRIYNESMLGNYNRGEQFPKLIVSNLGAAIQSVMLPVLSASQDEPERVKSMLRRAITVSSYLVLPMMAGLIAVARPMVLLLLGEKWLACVPFLQIMCVAYSFWPIHIANLQALNAMGRSDIFLKLEIVKKMVGLAVLAVGIRYNPLVLVALKAAADFLCTFINAWPNKRLLNYSIIEQWKDIIPSVAVSILMAAAVMAAGRYVPGGWLGLGMQILFGAVVYMLASWVLGLEVFRYIRGLAVDRLPRRK
;
A
#
# COMPACT_ATOMS: atom_id res chain seq x y z
N MET A 1 18.45 20.84 22.83
CA MET A 1 17.31 21.26 21.98
C MET A 1 16.10 21.41 22.89
N ASN A 2 15.41 22.57 22.88
CA ASN A 2 14.25 22.79 23.74
C ASN A 2 13.09 21.86 23.35
N GLU A 3 12.36 21.31 24.32
CA GLU A 3 11.26 20.36 24.16
C GLU A 3 10.18 20.87 23.15
N LYS A 4 9.88 22.18 23.17
CA LYS A 4 9.01 22.86 22.19
C LYS A 4 9.55 22.81 20.75
N GLN A 5 10.87 22.94 20.55
CA GLN A 5 11.49 22.88 19.22
C GLN A 5 11.45 21.46 18.66
N THR A 6 11.62 20.44 19.52
CA THR A 6 11.50 19.03 19.13
C THR A 6 10.07 18.70 18.72
N THR A 7 9.06 19.11 19.49
CA THR A 7 7.65 18.90 19.19
C THR A 7 7.23 19.56 17.87
N THR A 8 7.66 20.80 17.62
CA THR A 8 7.37 21.50 16.35
C THR A 8 8.03 20.83 15.16
N LYS A 9 9.26 20.34 15.31
CA LYS A 9 9.99 19.62 14.24
C LYS A 9 9.31 18.29 13.92
N VAL A 10 8.84 17.56 14.93
CA VAL A 10 8.09 16.31 14.76
C VAL A 10 6.75 16.55 14.07
N LEU A 11 5.96 17.54 14.50
CA LEU A 11 4.67 17.85 13.87
C LEU A 11 4.84 18.29 12.41
N ASN A 12 5.84 19.11 12.13
CA ASN A 12 6.16 19.55 10.77
C ASN A 12 6.62 18.36 9.91
N GLY A 13 7.41 17.45 10.47
CA GLY A 13 7.83 16.21 9.83
C GLY A 13 6.66 15.30 9.48
N LEU A 14 5.72 15.12 10.42
CA LEU A 14 4.50 14.33 10.19
C LEU A 14 3.62 14.95 9.11
N PHE A 15 3.44 16.27 9.11
CA PHE A 15 2.68 16.97 8.06
C PHE A 15 3.27 16.72 6.68
N TRP A 16 4.59 16.92 6.52
CA TRP A 16 5.26 16.69 5.24
C TRP A 16 5.23 15.22 4.82
N LYS A 17 5.31 14.29 5.77
CA LYS A 17 5.18 12.85 5.48
C LYS A 17 3.79 12.46 5.01
N LEU A 18 2.74 13.06 5.57
CA LEU A 18 1.36 12.91 5.08
C LEU A 18 1.19 13.52 3.69
N MET A 19 1.78 14.69 3.44
CA MET A 19 1.77 15.33 2.11
C MET A 19 2.52 14.48 1.07
N GLU A 20 3.65 13.87 1.42
CA GLU A 20 4.37 12.94 0.54
C GLU A 20 3.49 11.75 0.13
N ASN A 21 2.90 11.08 1.12
CA ASN A 21 2.05 9.92 0.86
C ASN A 21 0.79 10.29 0.07
N GLY A 22 0.11 11.38 0.41
CA GLY A 22 -1.14 11.78 -0.25
C GLY A 22 -0.92 12.50 -1.59
N GLY A 23 0.00 13.46 -1.64
CA GLY A 23 0.21 14.31 -2.81
C GLY A 23 0.82 13.58 -3.99
N ALA A 24 1.94 12.89 -3.79
CA ALA A 24 2.59 12.13 -4.86
C ALA A 24 1.71 10.96 -5.33
N GLN A 25 1.06 10.23 -4.41
CA GLN A 25 0.12 9.16 -4.76
C GLN A 25 -1.09 9.70 -5.52
N GLY A 26 -1.59 10.89 -5.18
CA GLY A 26 -2.69 11.54 -5.90
C GLY A 26 -2.31 11.84 -7.36
N VAL A 27 -1.13 12.42 -7.60
CA VAL A 27 -0.64 12.66 -8.97
C VAL A 27 -0.47 11.35 -9.73
N GLN A 28 0.18 10.35 -9.14
CA GLN A 28 0.35 9.04 -9.77
C GLN A 28 -0.98 8.37 -10.09
N PHE A 29 -1.97 8.50 -9.22
CA PHE A 29 -3.31 7.99 -9.46
C PHE A 29 -3.98 8.67 -10.64
N LEU A 30 -3.94 10.00 -10.74
CA LEU A 30 -4.48 10.74 -11.88
C LEU A 30 -3.78 10.37 -13.19
N VAL A 31 -2.44 10.31 -13.20
CA VAL A 31 -1.65 9.85 -14.36
C VAL A 31 -2.04 8.43 -14.73
N SER A 32 -2.23 7.55 -13.75
CA SER A 32 -2.62 6.16 -14.00
C SER A 32 -4.00 6.00 -14.64
N ILE A 33 -4.95 6.91 -14.33
CA ILE A 33 -6.27 6.96 -14.98
C ILE A 33 -6.13 7.38 -16.45
N ILE A 34 -5.35 8.44 -16.73
CA ILE A 34 -5.12 8.92 -18.10
C ILE A 34 -4.47 7.82 -18.94
N LEU A 35 -3.40 7.21 -18.42
CA LEU A 35 -2.71 6.13 -19.11
C LEU A 35 -3.60 4.89 -19.31
N ALA A 36 -4.46 4.56 -18.36
CA ALA A 36 -5.41 3.45 -18.52
C ALA A 36 -6.41 3.69 -19.66
N ARG A 37 -6.73 4.95 -19.96
CA ARG A 37 -7.55 5.28 -21.14
C ARG A 37 -6.80 5.11 -22.45
N LEU A 38 -5.50 5.31 -22.46
CA LEU A 38 -4.66 5.21 -23.65
C LEU A 38 -4.21 3.76 -23.90
N LEU A 39 -3.82 3.07 -22.84
CA LEU A 39 -3.21 1.73 -22.90
C LEU A 39 -4.21 0.61 -22.58
N SER A 40 -3.88 -0.60 -23.02
CA SER A 40 -4.70 -1.81 -22.83
C SER A 40 -4.43 -2.50 -21.48
N PRO A 41 -5.34 -3.37 -21.00
CA PRO A 41 -5.10 -4.24 -19.84
C PRO A 41 -3.89 -5.16 -20.01
N GLU A 42 -3.61 -5.62 -21.22
CA GLU A 42 -2.47 -6.47 -21.55
C GLU A 42 -1.14 -5.75 -21.34
N GLU A 43 -1.00 -4.52 -21.86
CA GLU A 43 0.18 -3.68 -21.68
C GLU A 43 0.47 -3.41 -20.19
N TYR A 44 -0.58 -3.15 -19.40
CA TYR A 44 -0.45 -3.02 -17.95
C TYR A 44 -0.07 -4.34 -17.25
N GLY A 45 -0.55 -5.45 -17.77
CA GLY A 45 -0.20 -6.78 -17.27
C GLY A 45 1.25 -7.13 -17.51
N VAL A 46 1.77 -6.87 -18.72
CA VAL A 46 3.18 -7.07 -19.07
C VAL A 46 4.09 -6.29 -18.11
N VAL A 47 3.84 -4.99 -17.95
CA VAL A 47 4.61 -4.17 -17.00
C VAL A 47 4.40 -4.64 -15.56
N GLY A 48 3.20 -5.07 -15.21
CA GLY A 48 2.87 -5.63 -13.90
C GLY A 48 3.75 -6.81 -13.54
N VAL A 49 3.95 -7.77 -14.45
CA VAL A 49 4.87 -8.90 -14.25
C VAL A 49 6.30 -8.40 -14.03
N ILE A 50 6.78 -7.51 -14.88
CA ILE A 50 8.17 -7.03 -14.82
C ILE A 50 8.42 -6.26 -13.53
N LEU A 51 7.46 -5.43 -13.10
CA LEU A 51 7.54 -4.68 -11.85
C LEU A 51 7.66 -5.60 -10.62
N ILE A 52 7.07 -6.80 -10.63
CA ILE A 52 7.24 -7.74 -9.53
C ILE A 52 8.71 -8.17 -9.39
N PHE A 53 9.37 -8.52 -10.51
CA PHE A 53 10.79 -8.88 -10.49
C PHE A 53 11.67 -7.70 -10.05
N VAL A 54 11.39 -6.50 -10.56
CA VAL A 54 12.11 -5.30 -10.16
C VAL A 54 11.88 -4.95 -8.69
N THR A 55 10.67 -5.14 -8.16
CA THR A 55 10.37 -4.92 -6.74
C THR A 55 11.14 -5.88 -5.83
N ILE A 56 11.19 -7.16 -6.18
CA ILE A 56 11.98 -8.17 -5.46
C ILE A 56 13.47 -7.80 -5.51
N ALA A 57 13.97 -7.40 -6.68
CA ALA A 57 15.34 -6.96 -6.87
C ALA A 57 15.68 -5.69 -6.05
N ASN A 58 14.77 -4.72 -5.97
CA ASN A 58 14.94 -3.53 -5.14
C ASN A 58 15.06 -3.87 -3.65
N VAL A 59 14.30 -4.86 -3.14
CA VAL A 59 14.47 -5.32 -1.76
C VAL A 59 15.87 -5.84 -1.51
N LEU A 60 16.44 -6.58 -2.46
CA LEU A 60 17.82 -7.08 -2.37
C LEU A 60 18.84 -5.93 -2.41
N VAL A 61 18.63 -4.90 -3.23
CA VAL A 61 19.48 -3.70 -3.30
C VAL A 61 19.44 -2.90 -1.99
N GLN A 62 18.26 -2.76 -1.39
CA GLN A 62 18.11 -2.00 -0.14
C GLN A 62 18.74 -2.70 1.07
N ASN A 63 18.88 -4.03 1.05
CA ASN A 63 19.64 -4.87 1.99
C ASN A 63 19.39 -4.62 3.49
N GLY A 64 18.33 -3.92 3.88
CA GLY A 64 18.08 -3.52 5.26
C GLY A 64 19.05 -2.46 5.83
N PHE A 65 20.01 -1.97 5.03
CA PHE A 65 20.99 -0.97 5.46
C PHE A 65 20.37 0.38 5.77
N SER A 66 19.33 0.77 5.06
CA SER A 66 18.60 2.02 5.36
C SER A 66 18.10 2.04 6.80
N THR A 67 17.51 0.94 7.27
CA THR A 67 17.06 0.80 8.66
C THR A 67 18.24 0.78 9.63
N ALA A 68 19.34 0.09 9.27
CA ALA A 68 20.54 0.06 10.10
C ALA A 68 21.19 1.45 10.27
N LEU A 69 21.23 2.26 9.18
CA LEU A 69 21.69 3.65 9.22
C LEU A 69 20.82 4.54 10.10
N ILE A 70 19.48 4.36 10.04
CA ILE A 70 18.56 5.14 10.88
C ILE A 70 18.73 4.78 12.35
N GLN A 71 18.92 3.50 12.69
CA GLN A 71 18.96 3.00 14.06
C GLN A 71 20.32 3.20 14.74
N LYS A 72 21.41 3.24 13.99
CA LYS A 72 22.78 3.40 14.54
C LYS A 72 22.90 4.74 15.30
N ARG A 73 23.35 4.71 16.56
CA ARG A 73 23.42 5.90 17.44
C ARG A 73 24.29 7.02 16.87
N LYS A 74 25.50 6.70 16.40
CA LYS A 74 26.44 7.64 15.78
C LYS A 74 26.72 7.17 14.37
N VAL A 75 26.38 7.99 13.39
CA VAL A 75 26.61 7.75 11.96
C VAL A 75 27.40 8.93 11.42
N ASP A 76 28.39 8.64 10.61
CA ASP A 76 29.23 9.63 9.93
C ASP A 76 29.16 9.50 8.40
N ASP A 77 29.83 10.40 7.68
CA ASP A 77 29.88 10.40 6.22
C ASP A 77 30.47 9.10 5.65
N THR A 78 31.36 8.43 6.41
CA THR A 78 31.94 7.15 5.98
C THR A 78 30.90 6.03 5.99
N ASP A 79 29.98 6.04 6.97
CA ASP A 79 28.89 5.07 7.03
C ASP A 79 27.97 5.20 5.80
N PHE A 80 27.47 6.42 5.55
CA PHE A 80 26.59 6.69 4.41
C PHE A 80 27.28 6.42 3.07
N SER A 81 28.53 6.88 2.91
CA SER A 81 29.29 6.67 1.66
C SER A 81 29.61 5.20 1.42
N SER A 82 29.98 4.46 2.48
CA SER A 82 30.23 3.01 2.36
C SER A 82 28.97 2.25 1.92
N VAL A 83 27.79 2.55 2.49
CA VAL A 83 26.54 1.95 2.09
C VAL A 83 26.16 2.37 0.67
N PHE A 84 26.42 3.61 0.26
CA PHE A 84 26.19 4.09 -1.10
C PHE A 84 26.98 3.26 -2.13
N PHE A 85 28.28 3.12 -1.98
CA PHE A 85 29.09 2.33 -2.92
C PHE A 85 28.74 0.86 -2.89
N PHE A 86 28.43 0.33 -1.72
CA PHE A 86 27.97 -1.06 -1.59
C PHE A 86 26.62 -1.28 -2.31
N ASN A 87 25.63 -0.40 -2.11
CA ASN A 87 24.35 -0.48 -2.83
C ASN A 87 24.53 -0.34 -4.34
N MET A 88 25.45 0.52 -4.81
CA MET A 88 25.76 0.61 -6.24
C MET A 88 26.36 -0.69 -6.79
N ALA A 89 27.27 -1.30 -6.05
CA ALA A 89 27.85 -2.60 -6.45
C ALA A 89 26.77 -3.71 -6.45
N VAL A 90 25.91 -3.77 -5.43
CA VAL A 90 24.80 -4.72 -5.37
C VAL A 90 23.80 -4.45 -6.50
N SER A 91 23.47 -3.19 -6.79
CA SER A 91 22.60 -2.83 -7.92
C SER A 91 23.16 -3.31 -9.25
N ALA A 92 24.48 -3.16 -9.46
CA ALA A 92 25.13 -3.65 -10.68
C ALA A 92 25.07 -5.19 -10.78
N VAL A 93 25.33 -5.90 -9.70
CA VAL A 93 25.25 -7.37 -9.67
C VAL A 93 23.82 -7.86 -9.92
N ILE A 94 22.82 -7.28 -9.23
CA ILE A 94 21.41 -7.67 -9.39
C ILE A 94 20.91 -7.28 -10.79
N TYR A 95 21.31 -6.11 -11.31
CA TYR A 95 21.03 -5.73 -12.70
C TYR A 95 21.58 -6.77 -13.69
N LEU A 96 22.84 -7.18 -13.54
CA LEU A 96 23.45 -8.19 -14.40
C LEU A 96 22.70 -9.52 -14.31
N VAL A 97 22.32 -9.95 -13.09
CA VAL A 97 21.52 -11.16 -12.89
C VAL A 97 20.18 -11.06 -13.63
N LEU A 98 19.44 -9.95 -13.49
CA LEU A 98 18.19 -9.74 -14.20
C LEU A 98 18.38 -9.62 -15.71
N PHE A 99 19.45 -8.96 -16.16
CA PHE A 99 19.78 -8.81 -17.58
C PHE A 99 20.00 -10.17 -18.24
N LEU A 100 20.73 -11.06 -17.57
CA LEU A 100 21.00 -12.43 -18.04
C LEU A 100 19.76 -13.33 -17.88
N ALA A 101 18.95 -13.13 -16.85
CA ALA A 101 17.72 -13.89 -16.62
C ALA A 101 16.57 -13.44 -17.55
N ALA A 102 16.63 -12.22 -18.14
CA ALA A 102 15.54 -11.66 -18.93
C ALA A 102 15.04 -12.58 -20.07
N PRO A 103 15.88 -13.26 -20.87
CA PRO A 103 15.37 -14.21 -21.87
C PRO A 103 14.64 -15.40 -21.24
N GLY A 104 15.08 -15.90 -20.07
CA GLY A 104 14.42 -16.94 -19.31
C GLY A 104 13.05 -16.52 -18.79
N ILE A 105 12.93 -15.28 -18.30
CA ILE A 105 11.65 -14.69 -17.87
C ILE A 105 10.71 -14.58 -19.08
N ALA A 106 11.18 -14.05 -20.19
CA ALA A 106 10.42 -13.92 -21.43
C ALA A 106 9.92 -15.29 -21.95
N TYR A 107 10.78 -16.29 -21.94
CA TYR A 107 10.41 -17.66 -22.29
C TYR A 107 9.37 -18.24 -21.32
N PHE A 108 9.56 -18.02 -20.01
CA PHE A 108 8.61 -18.50 -18.99
C PHE A 108 7.23 -17.88 -19.17
N TYR A 109 7.12 -16.57 -19.47
CA TYR A 109 5.84 -15.88 -19.71
C TYR A 109 5.36 -15.96 -21.16
N ARG A 110 6.12 -16.62 -22.06
CA ARG A 110 5.79 -16.78 -23.49
C ARG A 110 5.63 -15.46 -24.25
N ASN A 111 6.35 -14.43 -23.82
CA ASN A 111 6.31 -13.10 -24.40
C ASN A 111 7.75 -12.59 -24.63
N GLN A 112 8.21 -12.62 -25.90
CA GLN A 112 9.60 -12.29 -26.26
C GLN A 112 9.94 -10.80 -26.03
N GLU A 113 8.94 -9.91 -26.11
CA GLU A 113 9.13 -8.49 -25.88
C GLU A 113 9.60 -8.21 -24.44
N MET A 114 9.20 -9.04 -23.47
CA MET A 114 9.61 -8.92 -22.07
C MET A 114 11.13 -8.91 -21.90
N THR A 115 11.90 -9.52 -22.80
CA THR A 115 13.38 -9.52 -22.71
C THR A 115 13.94 -8.10 -22.72
N ALA A 116 13.52 -7.29 -23.69
CA ALA A 116 13.96 -5.90 -23.79
C ALA A 116 13.41 -5.04 -22.64
N LEU A 117 12.15 -5.23 -22.32
CA LEU A 117 11.45 -4.47 -21.26
C LEU A 117 12.07 -4.72 -19.88
N VAL A 118 12.39 -5.98 -19.52
CA VAL A 118 13.06 -6.34 -18.26
C VAL A 118 14.44 -5.70 -18.19
N ARG A 119 15.24 -5.80 -19.26
CA ARG A 119 16.59 -5.22 -19.31
C ARG A 119 16.58 -3.71 -19.12
N VAL A 120 15.69 -3.01 -19.79
CA VAL A 120 15.57 -1.56 -19.71
C VAL A 120 14.98 -1.12 -18.37
N LEU A 121 13.90 -1.77 -17.88
CA LEU A 121 13.29 -1.40 -16.62
C LEU A 121 14.18 -1.69 -15.41
N ALA A 122 15.01 -2.73 -15.46
CA ALA A 122 15.95 -3.06 -14.38
C ALA A 122 16.98 -1.94 -14.11
N VAL A 123 17.17 -0.99 -15.04
CA VAL A 123 18.03 0.20 -14.84
C VAL A 123 17.57 1.02 -13.61
N VAL A 124 16.29 0.94 -13.22
CA VAL A 124 15.76 1.65 -12.03
C VAL A 124 16.39 1.17 -10.71
N LEU A 125 17.10 0.04 -10.70
CA LEU A 125 17.80 -0.46 -9.52
C LEU A 125 18.91 0.50 -9.07
N PHE A 126 19.58 1.18 -10.00
CA PHE A 126 20.63 2.14 -9.68
C PHE A 126 20.08 3.38 -8.94
N PRO A 127 19.15 4.15 -9.51
CA PRO A 127 18.56 5.25 -8.77
C PRO A 127 17.81 4.76 -7.53
N GLY A 128 17.19 3.56 -7.53
CA GLY A 128 16.56 2.96 -6.35
C GLY A 128 17.52 2.75 -5.19
N GLY A 129 18.73 2.26 -5.47
CA GLY A 129 19.80 2.10 -4.47
C GLY A 129 20.26 3.44 -3.87
N VAL A 130 20.36 4.48 -4.69
CA VAL A 130 20.69 5.85 -4.23
C VAL A 130 19.58 6.42 -3.36
N ILE A 131 18.34 6.39 -3.85
CA ILE A 131 17.15 6.90 -3.14
C ILE A 131 17.01 6.25 -1.76
N SER A 132 17.32 4.97 -1.64
CA SER A 132 17.26 4.24 -0.35
C SER A 132 18.12 4.90 0.72
N ILE A 133 19.32 5.37 0.37
CA ILE A 133 20.25 6.01 1.29
C ILE A 133 19.84 7.45 1.57
N GLN A 134 19.42 8.17 0.55
CA GLN A 134 18.89 9.53 0.69
C GLN A 134 17.67 9.54 1.63
N ASN A 135 16.77 8.55 1.49
CA ASN A 135 15.63 8.38 2.39
C ASN A 135 16.06 8.09 3.83
N ALA A 136 17.13 7.30 4.04
CA ALA A 136 17.67 7.03 5.36
C ALA A 136 18.24 8.33 5.99
N TYR A 137 18.96 9.14 5.21
CA TYR A 137 19.48 10.43 5.63
C TYR A 137 18.36 11.40 6.04
N VAL A 138 17.37 11.58 5.18
CA VAL A 138 16.22 12.45 5.44
C VAL A 138 15.41 12.00 6.65
N SER A 139 15.17 10.68 6.76
CA SER A 139 14.42 10.11 7.90
C SER A 139 15.15 10.34 9.22
N ARG A 140 16.47 10.22 9.22
CA ARG A 140 17.29 10.47 10.41
C ARG A 140 17.28 11.94 10.84
N ASN A 141 17.29 12.87 9.88
CA ASN A 141 17.30 14.31 10.10
C ASN A 141 15.89 14.91 10.23
N MET A 142 14.84 14.12 9.97
CA MET A 142 13.43 14.55 9.93
C MET A 142 13.15 15.67 8.90
N GLU A 143 13.84 15.64 7.75
CA GLU A 143 13.74 16.64 6.67
C GLU A 143 12.76 16.22 5.56
N PHE A 144 11.56 15.77 5.91
CA PHE A 144 10.59 15.16 5.00
C PHE A 144 10.06 16.09 3.89
N LYS A 145 10.25 17.41 4.00
CA LYS A 145 9.86 18.36 2.96
C LYS A 145 10.55 18.04 1.62
N GLY A 146 11.86 17.70 1.67
CA GLY A 146 12.61 17.31 0.48
C GLY A 146 12.04 16.07 -0.20
N LEU A 147 11.62 15.05 0.58
CA LEU A 147 10.97 13.85 0.03
C LEU A 147 9.67 14.17 -0.69
N PHE A 148 8.80 15.00 -0.08
CA PHE A 148 7.55 15.40 -0.72
C PHE A 148 7.78 16.13 -2.04
N ILE A 149 8.64 17.16 -2.05
CA ILE A 149 8.91 17.94 -3.27
C ILE A 149 9.48 17.02 -4.35
N SER A 150 10.46 16.17 -4.01
CA SER A 150 11.10 15.27 -4.96
C SER A 150 10.12 14.24 -5.53
N SER A 151 9.31 13.60 -4.70
CA SER A 151 8.35 12.59 -5.15
C SER A 151 7.19 13.21 -5.95
N PHE A 152 6.70 14.38 -5.54
CA PHE A 152 5.62 15.10 -6.22
C PHE A 152 6.04 15.57 -7.61
N VAL A 153 7.18 16.28 -7.70
CA VAL A 153 7.69 16.79 -8.99
C VAL A 153 8.11 15.65 -9.92
N ALA A 154 8.78 14.62 -9.39
CA ALA A 154 9.11 13.43 -10.18
C ALA A 154 7.86 12.74 -10.73
N SER A 155 6.77 12.65 -9.94
CA SER A 155 5.50 12.09 -10.39
C SER A 155 4.87 12.92 -11.52
N MET A 156 4.94 14.23 -11.43
CA MET A 156 4.44 15.12 -12.50
C MET A 156 5.23 14.97 -13.78
N ILE A 157 6.57 15.02 -13.70
CA ILE A 157 7.45 14.92 -14.88
C ILE A 157 7.31 13.54 -15.53
N SER A 158 7.39 12.46 -14.75
CA SER A 158 7.26 11.11 -15.28
C SER A 158 5.86 10.84 -15.86
N GLY A 159 4.82 11.42 -15.23
CA GLY A 159 3.46 11.39 -15.74
C GLY A 159 3.32 12.08 -17.09
N ALA A 160 3.86 13.29 -17.23
CA ALA A 160 3.84 14.03 -18.50
C ALA A 160 4.59 13.27 -19.60
N ILE A 161 5.78 12.73 -19.31
CA ILE A 161 6.56 11.91 -20.24
C ILE A 161 5.75 10.69 -20.67
N SER A 162 5.19 9.96 -19.74
CA SER A 162 4.46 8.71 -20.05
C SER A 162 3.19 8.97 -20.87
N ILE A 163 2.44 10.02 -20.56
CA ILE A 163 1.26 10.42 -21.33
C ILE A 163 1.67 10.80 -22.75
N PHE A 164 2.72 11.60 -22.91
CA PHE A 164 3.24 11.96 -24.23
C PHE A 164 3.64 10.73 -25.05
N LEU A 165 4.38 9.78 -24.46
CA LEU A 165 4.80 8.55 -25.13
C LEU A 165 3.60 7.64 -25.46
N ALA A 166 2.62 7.54 -24.57
CA ALA A 166 1.39 6.79 -24.82
C ALA A 166 0.57 7.39 -25.98
N CYS A 167 0.45 8.73 -26.05
CA CYS A 167 -0.19 9.42 -27.18
C CYS A 167 0.56 9.24 -28.51
N ARG A 168 1.87 8.94 -28.48
CA ARG A 168 2.66 8.59 -29.66
C ARG A 168 2.55 7.11 -30.04
N GLY A 169 1.76 6.31 -29.33
CA GLY A 169 1.52 4.89 -29.62
C GLY A 169 2.66 3.96 -29.20
N LEU A 170 3.51 4.36 -28.25
CA LEU A 170 4.60 3.51 -27.78
C LEU A 170 4.13 2.39 -26.83
N GLY A 171 2.84 2.28 -26.52
CA GLY A 171 2.26 1.15 -25.77
C GLY A 171 2.95 0.91 -24.43
N VAL A 172 3.38 -0.33 -24.21
CA VAL A 172 4.08 -0.78 -22.99
C VAL A 172 5.28 0.10 -22.62
N TRP A 173 6.00 0.60 -23.62
CA TRP A 173 7.19 1.44 -23.39
C TRP A 173 6.88 2.76 -22.68
N ALA A 174 5.67 3.28 -22.82
CA ALA A 174 5.24 4.47 -22.07
C ALA A 174 5.26 4.24 -20.56
N LEU A 175 4.84 3.05 -20.09
CA LEU A 175 4.87 2.66 -18.69
C LEU A 175 6.30 2.39 -18.19
N VAL A 176 7.15 1.80 -19.03
CA VAL A 176 8.56 1.56 -18.71
C VAL A 176 9.30 2.88 -18.50
N TRP A 177 9.15 3.81 -19.45
CA TRP A 177 9.77 5.14 -19.34
C TRP A 177 9.19 5.97 -18.20
N GLN A 178 7.90 5.79 -17.84
CA GLN A 178 7.32 6.40 -16.65
C GLN A 178 8.09 6.00 -15.39
N GLN A 179 8.37 4.72 -15.22
CA GLN A 179 9.09 4.22 -14.03
C GLN A 179 10.54 4.75 -14.02
N ILE A 180 11.23 4.66 -15.14
CA ILE A 180 12.63 5.14 -15.24
C ILE A 180 12.69 6.64 -14.96
N ALA A 181 11.84 7.44 -15.59
CA ALA A 181 11.78 8.88 -15.37
C ALA A 181 11.44 9.21 -13.92
N TYR A 182 10.48 8.52 -13.31
CA TYR A 182 10.13 8.72 -11.90
C TYR A 182 11.34 8.52 -10.98
N TYR A 183 12.00 7.36 -11.06
CA TYR A 183 13.16 7.07 -10.20
C TYR A 183 14.32 8.01 -10.48
N PHE A 184 14.57 8.33 -11.74
CA PHE A 184 15.66 9.24 -12.13
C PHE A 184 15.44 10.66 -11.61
N PHE A 185 14.27 11.26 -11.86
CA PHE A 185 13.96 12.61 -11.39
C PHE A 185 13.80 12.67 -9.87
N TYR A 186 13.23 11.64 -9.24
CA TYR A 186 13.17 11.56 -7.80
C TYR A 186 14.56 11.60 -7.17
N MET A 187 15.47 10.76 -7.64
CA MET A 187 16.87 10.75 -7.20
C MET A 187 17.52 12.14 -7.41
N LEU A 188 17.39 12.70 -8.60
CA LEU A 188 18.04 13.98 -8.96
C LEU A 188 17.55 15.13 -8.11
N ILE A 189 16.23 15.30 -7.97
CA ILE A 189 15.64 16.39 -7.18
C ILE A 189 15.97 16.20 -5.70
N LEU A 190 16.01 14.96 -5.23
CA LEU A 190 16.36 14.68 -3.84
C LEU A 190 17.83 15.02 -3.56
N PHE A 191 18.76 14.74 -4.49
CA PHE A 191 20.14 15.22 -4.39
C PHE A 191 20.24 16.76 -4.29
N MET A 192 19.38 17.49 -5.00
CA MET A 192 19.33 18.95 -4.92
C MET A 192 18.70 19.46 -3.63
N SER A 193 17.86 18.64 -2.98
CA SER A 193 17.08 19.01 -1.81
C SER A 193 17.77 18.71 -0.48
N ILE A 194 18.76 17.80 -0.46
CA ILE A 194 19.49 17.38 0.74
C ILE A 194 20.93 17.88 0.69
N SER A 195 21.50 18.15 1.86
CA SER A 195 22.87 18.65 1.98
C SER A 195 23.95 17.56 1.94
N TRP A 196 23.56 16.28 1.89
CA TRP A 196 24.49 15.16 1.87
C TRP A 196 24.83 14.74 0.45
N ASN A 197 26.16 14.60 0.21
CA ASN A 197 26.71 14.04 -1.02
C ASN A 197 27.67 12.89 -0.70
N PRO A 198 27.69 11.82 -1.51
CA PRO A 198 28.59 10.70 -1.30
C PRO A 198 30.05 11.15 -1.45
N ARG A 199 30.89 10.80 -0.46
CA ARG A 199 32.34 11.00 -0.50
C ARG A 199 33.02 9.70 -0.91
N LEU A 200 34.20 9.76 -1.47
CA LEU A 200 35.00 8.58 -1.85
C LEU A 200 35.61 7.92 -0.59
N LEU A 201 34.73 7.51 0.32
CA LEU A 201 35.07 6.85 1.57
C LEU A 201 34.39 5.48 1.60
N PHE A 202 35.17 4.41 1.78
CA PHE A 202 34.63 3.06 1.84
C PHE A 202 35.29 2.26 2.96
N SER A 203 34.47 1.59 3.79
CA SER A 203 34.92 0.71 4.87
C SER A 203 34.11 -0.59 4.91
N ILE A 204 34.75 -1.67 4.50
CA ILE A 204 34.15 -3.01 4.51
C ILE A 204 33.76 -3.47 5.95
N LEU A 205 34.52 -3.01 6.97
CA LEU A 205 34.21 -3.35 8.36
C LEU A 205 32.86 -2.76 8.80
N ARG A 206 32.57 -1.51 8.39
CA ARG A 206 31.27 -0.88 8.67
C ARG A 206 30.14 -1.58 7.96
N ILE A 207 30.33 -1.98 6.70
CA ILE A 207 29.34 -2.77 5.96
C ILE A 207 29.07 -4.11 6.67
N LYS A 208 30.09 -4.85 7.09
CA LYS A 208 29.91 -6.12 7.84
C LYS A 208 29.10 -5.92 9.12
N THR A 209 29.38 -4.85 9.88
CA THR A 209 28.67 -4.53 11.11
C THR A 209 27.19 -4.24 10.85
N MET A 210 26.88 -3.45 9.83
CA MET A 210 25.51 -3.13 9.46
C MET A 210 24.78 -4.34 8.84
N PHE A 211 25.49 -5.18 8.07
CA PHE A 211 24.93 -6.39 7.49
C PHE A 211 24.55 -7.42 8.55
N ALA A 212 25.32 -7.55 9.61
CA ALA A 212 25.00 -8.45 10.73
C ALA A 212 23.60 -8.16 11.35
N PHE A 213 23.16 -6.91 11.31
CA PHE A 213 21.80 -6.52 11.69
C PHE A 213 20.83 -6.59 10.48
N GLY A 214 21.24 -6.05 9.33
CA GLY A 214 20.36 -5.84 8.15
C GLY A 214 19.90 -7.11 7.46
N TRP A 215 20.69 -8.19 7.45
CA TRP A 215 20.35 -9.42 6.72
C TRP A 215 19.05 -10.08 7.20
N LYS A 216 18.76 -10.01 8.51
CA LYS A 216 17.50 -10.54 9.07
C LYS A 216 16.30 -9.77 8.57
N LEU A 217 16.42 -8.44 8.49
CA LEU A 217 15.39 -7.56 7.93
C LEU A 217 15.24 -7.78 6.43
N LEU A 218 16.36 -7.97 5.72
CA LEU A 218 16.35 -8.31 4.30
C LEU A 218 15.57 -9.61 4.05
N CYS A 219 15.88 -10.69 4.77
CA CYS A 219 15.18 -11.97 4.62
C CYS A 219 13.67 -11.83 4.89
N ALA A 220 13.30 -11.12 5.97
CA ALA A 220 11.91 -10.89 6.31
C ALA A 220 11.19 -10.09 5.21
N SER A 221 11.79 -8.99 4.75
CA SER A 221 11.23 -8.15 3.69
C SER A 221 11.14 -8.88 2.34
N LEU A 222 12.13 -9.71 2.02
CA LEU A 222 12.15 -10.52 0.80
C LEU A 222 11.01 -11.54 0.80
N LEU A 223 10.86 -12.30 1.90
CA LEU A 223 9.78 -13.27 2.07
C LEU A 223 8.41 -12.59 1.98
N ASP A 224 8.26 -11.44 2.61
CA ASP A 224 7.01 -10.67 2.55
C ASP A 224 6.72 -10.16 1.15
N THR A 225 7.74 -9.60 0.47
CA THR A 225 7.60 -9.10 -0.91
C THR A 225 7.25 -10.21 -1.89
N VAL A 226 7.92 -11.36 -1.81
CA VAL A 226 7.60 -12.53 -2.66
C VAL A 226 6.18 -13.01 -2.40
N TYR A 227 5.79 -13.16 -1.13
CA TYR A 227 4.44 -13.59 -0.76
C TYR A 227 3.35 -12.63 -1.27
N ASN A 228 3.55 -11.32 -1.10
CA ASN A 228 2.58 -10.32 -1.52
C ASN A 228 2.40 -10.24 -3.05
N ASN A 229 3.42 -10.67 -3.80
CA ASN A 229 3.40 -10.63 -5.26
C ASN A 229 3.13 -12.00 -5.91
N ILE A 230 3.07 -13.09 -5.14
CA ILE A 230 2.96 -14.45 -5.70
C ILE A 230 1.67 -14.67 -6.49
N TYR A 231 0.55 -14.08 -6.06
CA TYR A 231 -0.71 -14.12 -6.81
C TYR A 231 -0.58 -13.43 -8.16
N GLY A 232 0.09 -12.28 -8.22
CA GLY A 232 0.37 -11.59 -9.48
C GLY A 232 1.23 -12.41 -10.43
N LEU A 233 2.31 -13.04 -9.92
CA LEU A 233 3.17 -13.93 -10.71
C LEU A 233 2.39 -15.11 -11.29
N VAL A 234 1.55 -15.73 -10.47
CA VAL A 234 0.74 -16.89 -10.86
C VAL A 234 -0.34 -16.50 -11.87
N ILE A 235 -1.06 -15.41 -11.64
CA ILE A 235 -2.09 -14.93 -12.56
C ILE A 235 -1.48 -14.61 -13.93
N GLY A 236 -0.38 -13.87 -13.98
CA GLY A 236 0.29 -13.53 -15.23
C GLY A 236 0.83 -14.75 -15.97
N ARG A 237 1.27 -15.79 -15.27
CA ARG A 237 1.83 -17.00 -15.91
C ARG A 237 0.78 -17.99 -16.38
N ILE A 238 -0.23 -18.25 -15.56
CA ILE A 238 -1.20 -19.33 -15.79
C ILE A 238 -2.34 -18.90 -16.66
N TYR A 239 -2.79 -17.66 -16.48
CA TYR A 239 -3.91 -17.17 -17.28
C TYR A 239 -3.40 -16.32 -18.46
N ASN A 240 -3.12 -15.06 -18.28
CA ASN A 240 -2.46 -14.17 -19.23
C ASN A 240 -2.18 -12.78 -18.61
N GLU A 241 -1.44 -11.94 -19.35
CA GLU A 241 -1.11 -10.59 -18.94
C GLU A 241 -2.34 -9.69 -18.80
N SER A 242 -3.33 -9.83 -19.68
CA SER A 242 -4.57 -9.04 -19.62
C SER A 242 -5.34 -9.30 -18.31
N MET A 243 -5.41 -10.56 -17.85
CA MET A 243 -6.02 -10.89 -16.55
C MET A 243 -5.25 -10.29 -15.38
N LEU A 244 -3.91 -10.30 -15.44
CA LEU A 244 -3.09 -9.64 -14.43
C LEU A 244 -3.31 -8.13 -14.44
N GLY A 245 -3.39 -7.49 -15.60
CA GLY A 245 -3.72 -6.07 -15.73
C GLY A 245 -5.06 -5.73 -15.07
N ASN A 246 -6.09 -6.52 -15.35
CA ASN A 246 -7.42 -6.35 -14.77
C ASN A 246 -7.43 -6.61 -13.25
N TYR A 247 -6.70 -7.63 -12.77
CA TYR A 247 -6.54 -7.91 -11.34
C TYR A 247 -5.86 -6.73 -10.62
N ASN A 248 -4.72 -6.24 -11.13
CA ASN A 248 -3.99 -5.13 -10.55
C ASN A 248 -4.83 -3.84 -10.51
N ARG A 249 -5.63 -3.59 -11.55
CA ARG A 249 -6.55 -2.44 -11.57
C ARG A 249 -7.69 -2.60 -10.59
N GLY A 250 -8.29 -3.78 -10.51
CA GLY A 250 -9.32 -4.08 -9.51
C GLY A 250 -8.83 -3.90 -8.09
N GLU A 251 -7.58 -4.31 -7.79
CA GLU A 251 -6.98 -4.16 -6.46
C GLU A 251 -6.60 -2.71 -6.14
N GLN A 252 -6.23 -1.91 -7.13
CA GLN A 252 -5.67 -0.56 -6.93
C GLN A 252 -6.59 0.38 -6.15
N PHE A 253 -7.89 0.41 -6.46
CA PHE A 253 -8.85 1.32 -5.83
C PHE A 253 -9.07 1.02 -4.34
N PRO A 254 -9.45 -0.21 -3.92
CA PRO A 254 -9.64 -0.53 -2.51
C PRO A 254 -8.34 -0.43 -1.71
N LYS A 255 -7.22 -0.83 -2.30
CA LYS A 255 -5.88 -0.77 -1.68
C LYS A 255 -5.47 0.67 -1.36
N LEU A 256 -5.71 1.62 -2.27
CA LEU A 256 -5.40 3.04 -2.07
C LEU A 256 -6.15 3.61 -0.85
N ILE A 257 -7.42 3.26 -0.68
CA ILE A 257 -8.24 3.70 0.46
C ILE A 257 -7.66 3.14 1.76
N VAL A 258 -7.46 1.82 1.79
CA VAL A 258 -7.09 1.10 3.02
C VAL A 258 -5.64 1.37 3.43
N SER A 259 -4.70 1.54 2.48
CA SER A 259 -3.30 1.82 2.79
C SER A 259 -3.13 3.16 3.50
N ASN A 260 -3.83 4.20 3.05
CA ASN A 260 -3.76 5.53 3.68
C ASN A 260 -4.39 5.54 5.08
N LEU A 261 -5.57 4.94 5.23
CA LEU A 261 -6.22 4.81 6.54
C LEU A 261 -5.43 3.91 7.49
N GLY A 262 -4.88 2.82 6.98
CA GLY A 262 -4.04 1.90 7.75
C GLY A 262 -2.77 2.56 8.29
N ALA A 263 -2.09 3.35 7.48
CA ALA A 263 -0.91 4.10 7.89
C ALA A 263 -1.24 5.11 9.01
N ALA A 264 -2.38 5.81 8.89
CA ALA A 264 -2.86 6.73 9.92
C ALA A 264 -3.18 6.00 11.24
N ILE A 265 -3.87 4.85 11.15
CA ILE A 265 -4.19 4.03 12.34
C ILE A 265 -2.90 3.55 13.02
N GLN A 266 -1.96 2.99 12.27
CA GLN A 266 -0.70 2.46 12.81
C GLN A 266 0.13 3.54 13.51
N SER A 267 0.22 4.73 12.93
CA SER A 267 1.02 5.83 13.47
C SER A 267 0.50 6.34 14.83
N VAL A 268 -0.80 6.20 15.09
CA VAL A 268 -1.43 6.65 16.34
C VAL A 268 -1.57 5.50 17.34
N MET A 269 -1.99 4.32 16.88
CA MET A 269 -2.30 3.20 17.77
C MET A 269 -1.08 2.68 18.52
N LEU A 270 0.04 2.46 17.83
CA LEU A 270 1.21 1.83 18.44
C LEU A 270 1.75 2.64 19.64
N PRO A 271 2.02 3.96 19.54
CA PRO A 271 2.48 4.74 20.69
C PRO A 271 1.47 4.79 21.84
N VAL A 272 0.17 4.95 21.52
CA VAL A 272 -0.89 5.08 22.52
C VAL A 272 -1.12 3.77 23.27
N LEU A 273 -1.15 2.64 22.55
CA LEU A 273 -1.29 1.32 23.17
C LEU A 273 -0.05 0.92 23.98
N SER A 274 1.15 1.24 23.49
CA SER A 274 2.40 0.94 24.22
C SER A 274 2.54 1.74 25.50
N ALA A 275 2.03 2.97 25.53
CA ALA A 275 2.01 3.80 26.75
C ALA A 275 1.05 3.24 27.83
N SER A 276 0.15 2.33 27.48
CA SER A 276 -0.85 1.73 28.38
C SER A 276 -0.71 0.20 28.47
N GLN A 277 0.44 -0.36 28.07
CA GLN A 277 0.63 -1.83 27.98
C GLN A 277 0.40 -2.59 29.29
N ASP A 278 0.60 -1.93 30.44
CA ASP A 278 0.42 -2.50 31.77
C ASP A 278 -1.04 -2.42 32.26
N GLU A 279 -1.95 -1.82 31.48
CA GLU A 279 -3.37 -1.66 31.78
C GLU A 279 -4.26 -2.39 30.74
N PRO A 280 -4.47 -3.72 30.83
CA PRO A 280 -5.15 -4.51 29.78
C PRO A 280 -6.56 -4.01 29.43
N GLU A 281 -7.33 -3.56 30.41
CA GLU A 281 -8.68 -3.03 30.18
C GLU A 281 -8.66 -1.72 29.36
N ARG A 282 -7.66 -0.88 29.57
CA ARG A 282 -7.45 0.35 28.81
C ARG A 282 -7.01 0.03 27.37
N VAL A 283 -6.08 -0.90 27.21
CA VAL A 283 -5.68 -1.42 25.89
C VAL A 283 -6.88 -2.00 25.14
N LYS A 284 -7.73 -2.82 25.82
CA LYS A 284 -8.97 -3.36 25.26
C LYS A 284 -9.91 -2.25 24.77
N SER A 285 -10.14 -1.23 25.59
CA SER A 285 -11.06 -0.14 25.24
C SER A 285 -10.57 0.67 24.05
N MET A 286 -9.25 0.92 23.98
CA MET A 286 -8.60 1.61 22.85
C MET A 286 -8.64 0.76 21.58
N LEU A 287 -8.34 -0.55 21.66
CA LEU A 287 -8.44 -1.50 20.56
C LEU A 287 -9.85 -1.57 20.01
N ARG A 288 -10.86 -1.72 20.89
CA ARG A 288 -12.27 -1.72 20.52
C ARG A 288 -12.66 -0.45 19.77
N ARG A 289 -12.25 0.71 20.28
CA ARG A 289 -12.51 2.00 19.64
C ARG A 289 -11.83 2.11 18.28
N ALA A 290 -10.59 1.66 18.18
CA ALA A 290 -9.86 1.68 16.91
C ALA A 290 -10.54 0.79 15.85
N ILE A 291 -10.96 -0.43 16.22
CA ILE A 291 -11.68 -1.34 15.33
C ILE A 291 -13.02 -0.73 14.90
N THR A 292 -13.81 -0.23 15.85
CA THR A 292 -15.15 0.29 15.55
C THR A 292 -15.10 1.55 14.69
N VAL A 293 -14.23 2.52 15.01
CA VAL A 293 -14.11 3.77 14.23
C VAL A 293 -13.55 3.52 12.85
N SER A 294 -12.49 2.72 12.73
CA SER A 294 -11.91 2.44 11.42
C SER A 294 -12.83 1.60 10.52
N SER A 295 -13.53 0.61 11.09
CA SER A 295 -14.54 -0.15 10.35
C SER A 295 -15.72 0.71 9.93
N TYR A 296 -16.18 1.64 10.78
CA TYR A 296 -17.24 2.58 10.45
C TYR A 296 -16.89 3.46 9.25
N LEU A 297 -15.62 3.77 9.03
CA LEU A 297 -15.16 4.53 7.87
C LEU A 297 -14.91 3.64 6.64
N VAL A 298 -14.23 2.50 6.81
CA VAL A 298 -13.82 1.64 5.68
C VAL A 298 -14.99 0.88 5.07
N LEU A 299 -15.89 0.33 5.89
CA LEU A 299 -17.00 -0.50 5.39
C LEU A 299 -17.90 0.23 4.39
N PRO A 300 -18.39 1.46 4.66
CA PRO A 300 -19.22 2.16 3.67
C PRO A 300 -18.42 2.58 2.42
N MET A 301 -17.13 2.87 2.55
CA MET A 301 -16.30 3.19 1.38
C MET A 301 -16.14 1.96 0.48
N MET A 302 -15.92 0.78 1.05
CA MET A 302 -15.81 -0.47 0.28
C MET A 302 -17.17 -0.88 -0.32
N ALA A 303 -18.23 -0.83 0.47
CA ALA A 303 -19.60 -1.14 0.01
C ALA A 303 -20.09 -0.16 -1.06
N GLY A 304 -19.80 1.13 -0.89
CA GLY A 304 -20.08 2.16 -1.89
C GLY A 304 -19.30 1.92 -3.18
N LEU A 305 -18.02 1.57 -3.07
CA LEU A 305 -17.17 1.28 -4.22
C LEU A 305 -17.67 0.03 -4.99
N ILE A 306 -18.17 -1.00 -4.28
CA ILE A 306 -18.84 -2.14 -4.91
C ILE A 306 -20.07 -1.70 -5.69
N ALA A 307 -20.90 -0.83 -5.10
CA ALA A 307 -22.15 -0.38 -5.71
C ALA A 307 -21.94 0.45 -6.97
N VAL A 308 -20.91 1.31 -6.99
CA VAL A 308 -20.59 2.18 -8.13
C VAL A 308 -19.47 1.63 -9.01
N ALA A 309 -18.99 0.40 -8.81
CA ALA A 309 -17.82 -0.17 -9.48
C ALA A 309 -17.93 -0.07 -11.02
N ARG A 310 -19.05 -0.51 -11.59
CA ARG A 310 -19.23 -0.51 -13.04
C ARG A 310 -19.28 0.89 -13.66
N PRO A 311 -20.15 1.82 -13.21
CA PRO A 311 -20.16 3.18 -13.75
C PRO A 311 -18.84 3.91 -13.49
N MET A 312 -18.20 3.69 -12.35
CA MET A 312 -16.90 4.29 -12.04
C MET A 312 -15.80 3.82 -13.00
N VAL A 313 -15.67 2.52 -13.22
CA VAL A 313 -14.67 1.97 -14.14
C VAL A 313 -14.94 2.45 -15.56
N LEU A 314 -16.18 2.43 -16.02
CA LEU A 314 -16.55 2.91 -17.36
C LEU A 314 -16.16 4.38 -17.55
N LEU A 315 -16.46 5.23 -16.57
CA LEU A 315 -16.20 6.67 -16.64
C LEU A 315 -14.71 7.01 -16.45
N LEU A 316 -13.99 6.33 -15.57
CA LEU A 316 -12.58 6.61 -15.29
C LEU A 316 -11.65 5.95 -16.32
N LEU A 317 -11.84 4.66 -16.59
CA LEU A 317 -10.90 3.83 -17.35
C LEU A 317 -11.37 3.50 -18.77
N GLY A 318 -12.70 3.45 -19.00
CA GLY A 318 -13.32 3.10 -20.27
C GLY A 318 -13.73 1.62 -20.36
N GLU A 319 -14.43 1.26 -21.45
CA GLU A 319 -15.04 -0.05 -21.66
C GLU A 319 -14.06 -1.23 -21.62
N LYS A 320 -12.85 -1.04 -22.14
CA LYS A 320 -11.81 -2.07 -22.17
C LYS A 320 -11.39 -2.59 -20.80
N TRP A 321 -11.71 -1.86 -19.72
CA TRP A 321 -11.41 -2.21 -18.34
C TRP A 321 -12.61 -2.82 -17.59
N LEU A 322 -13.75 -3.04 -18.23
CA LEU A 322 -14.93 -3.61 -17.54
C LEU A 322 -14.66 -5.00 -16.94
N ALA A 323 -13.71 -5.75 -17.50
CA ALA A 323 -13.29 -7.03 -16.94
C ALA A 323 -12.60 -6.91 -15.56
N CYS A 324 -12.15 -5.72 -15.15
CA CYS A 324 -11.60 -5.51 -13.81
C CYS A 324 -12.68 -5.33 -12.73
N VAL A 325 -13.95 -5.06 -13.11
CA VAL A 325 -15.04 -4.80 -12.14
C VAL A 325 -15.26 -5.95 -11.17
N PRO A 326 -15.36 -7.22 -11.57
CA PRO A 326 -15.50 -8.33 -10.64
C PRO A 326 -14.30 -8.45 -9.67
N PHE A 327 -13.07 -8.24 -10.17
CA PHE A 327 -11.87 -8.22 -9.32
C PHE A 327 -11.94 -7.10 -8.28
N LEU A 328 -12.36 -5.89 -8.70
CA LEU A 328 -12.54 -4.75 -7.81
C LEU A 328 -13.55 -5.07 -6.70
N GLN A 329 -14.71 -5.63 -7.06
CA GLN A 329 -15.76 -5.97 -6.11
C GLN A 329 -15.29 -7.01 -5.08
N ILE A 330 -14.61 -8.09 -5.53
CA ILE A 330 -14.06 -9.12 -4.65
C ILE A 330 -12.98 -8.51 -3.72
N MET A 331 -12.11 -7.67 -4.26
CA MET A 331 -11.07 -7.01 -3.48
C MET A 331 -11.64 -6.02 -2.46
N CYS A 332 -12.73 -5.32 -2.78
CA CYS A 332 -13.42 -4.48 -1.80
C CYS A 332 -13.91 -5.29 -0.60
N VAL A 333 -14.46 -6.50 -0.84
CA VAL A 333 -14.86 -7.40 0.25
C VAL A 333 -13.64 -7.81 1.10
N ALA A 334 -12.54 -8.23 0.47
CA ALA A 334 -11.32 -8.61 1.17
C ALA A 334 -10.76 -7.46 2.04
N TYR A 335 -10.65 -6.28 1.46
CA TYR A 335 -10.11 -5.09 2.14
C TYR A 335 -11.05 -4.48 3.19
N SER A 336 -12.35 -4.82 3.18
CA SER A 336 -13.32 -4.38 4.20
C SER A 336 -12.92 -4.78 5.62
N PHE A 337 -12.20 -5.88 5.78
CA PHE A 337 -11.77 -6.41 7.08
C PHE A 337 -10.35 -5.99 7.49
N TRP A 338 -9.66 -5.23 6.66
CA TRP A 338 -8.29 -4.77 6.92
C TRP A 338 -8.11 -4.00 8.23
N PRO A 339 -9.06 -3.12 8.64
CA PRO A 339 -8.94 -2.44 9.94
C PRO A 339 -8.86 -3.39 11.13
N ILE A 340 -9.58 -4.50 11.09
CA ILE A 340 -9.56 -5.53 12.14
C ILE A 340 -8.17 -6.18 12.21
N HIS A 341 -7.59 -6.51 11.05
CA HIS A 341 -6.25 -7.08 10.96
C HIS A 341 -5.20 -6.16 11.59
N ILE A 342 -5.16 -4.90 11.14
CA ILE A 342 -4.17 -3.92 11.62
C ILE A 342 -4.33 -3.71 13.12
N ALA A 343 -5.53 -3.46 13.61
CA ALA A 343 -5.76 -3.13 15.00
C ALA A 343 -5.35 -4.28 15.94
N ASN A 344 -5.75 -5.52 15.62
CA ASN A 344 -5.39 -6.70 16.43
C ASN A 344 -3.86 -6.94 16.44
N LEU A 345 -3.18 -6.78 15.30
CA LEU A 345 -1.73 -6.95 15.22
C LEU A 345 -0.98 -5.83 15.94
N GLN A 346 -1.47 -4.58 15.89
CA GLN A 346 -0.87 -3.48 16.64
C GLN A 346 -1.00 -3.65 18.15
N ALA A 347 -2.11 -4.22 18.63
CA ALA A 347 -2.25 -4.54 20.05
C ALA A 347 -1.22 -5.59 20.50
N LEU A 348 -0.96 -6.63 19.71
CA LEU A 348 0.09 -7.62 20.00
C LEU A 348 1.48 -6.99 20.03
N ASN A 349 1.79 -6.13 19.07
CA ASN A 349 3.07 -5.42 19.02
C ASN A 349 3.26 -4.50 20.23
N ALA A 350 2.21 -3.76 20.61
CA ALA A 350 2.24 -2.85 21.76
C ALA A 350 2.44 -3.57 23.08
N MET A 351 1.92 -4.80 23.21
CA MET A 351 2.13 -5.67 24.37
C MET A 351 3.45 -6.45 24.34
N GLY A 352 4.33 -6.18 23.37
CA GLY A 352 5.63 -6.86 23.24
C GLY A 352 5.52 -8.35 22.80
N ARG A 353 4.36 -8.82 22.34
CA ARG A 353 4.13 -10.22 21.96
C ARG A 353 4.48 -10.49 20.50
N SER A 354 5.71 -10.12 20.11
CA SER A 354 6.24 -10.39 18.77
C SER A 354 6.36 -11.88 18.43
N ASP A 355 6.46 -12.74 19.45
CA ASP A 355 6.43 -14.20 19.32
C ASP A 355 5.11 -14.69 18.72
N ILE A 356 3.98 -14.16 19.22
CA ILE A 356 2.64 -14.49 18.71
C ILE A 356 2.46 -13.89 17.31
N PHE A 357 2.85 -12.62 17.13
CA PHE A 357 2.78 -11.95 15.84
C PHE A 357 3.44 -12.78 14.74
N LEU A 358 4.68 -13.26 14.94
CA LEU A 358 5.41 -14.07 13.95
C LEU A 358 4.67 -15.39 13.65
N LYS A 359 4.15 -16.06 14.68
CA LYS A 359 3.39 -17.32 14.49
C LYS A 359 2.14 -17.10 13.64
N LEU A 360 1.39 -16.03 13.91
CA LEU A 360 0.20 -15.67 13.13
C LEU A 360 0.55 -15.37 11.67
N GLU A 361 1.64 -14.61 11.43
CA GLU A 361 2.09 -14.32 10.07
C GLU A 361 2.46 -15.58 9.29
N ILE A 362 3.15 -16.53 9.93
CA ILE A 362 3.49 -17.81 9.29
C ILE A 362 2.21 -18.58 8.95
N VAL A 363 1.28 -18.73 9.90
CA VAL A 363 0.02 -19.45 9.67
C VAL A 363 -0.78 -18.84 8.53
N LYS A 364 -0.93 -17.52 8.50
CA LYS A 364 -1.64 -16.81 7.42
C LYS A 364 -0.98 -17.03 6.06
N LYS A 365 0.36 -16.96 5.99
CA LYS A 365 1.10 -17.21 4.74
C LYS A 365 0.92 -18.66 4.27
N MET A 366 0.92 -19.64 5.19
CA MET A 366 0.64 -21.04 4.85
C MET A 366 -0.78 -21.24 4.34
N VAL A 367 -1.79 -20.62 4.98
CA VAL A 367 -3.19 -20.65 4.50
C VAL A 367 -3.27 -20.02 3.10
N GLY A 368 -2.66 -18.86 2.89
CA GLY A 368 -2.66 -18.20 1.59
C GLY A 368 -2.00 -19.03 0.48
N LEU A 369 -0.87 -19.71 0.77
CA LEU A 369 -0.21 -20.61 -0.19
C LEU A 369 -1.06 -21.87 -0.48
N ALA A 370 -1.72 -22.45 0.52
CA ALA A 370 -2.61 -23.58 0.33
C ALA A 370 -3.82 -23.19 -0.54
N VAL A 371 -4.41 -22.01 -0.29
CA VAL A 371 -5.50 -21.46 -1.10
C VAL A 371 -5.04 -21.17 -2.53
N LEU A 372 -3.83 -20.65 -2.71
CA LEU A 372 -3.25 -20.45 -4.05
C LEU A 372 -3.11 -21.79 -4.79
N ALA A 373 -2.55 -22.81 -4.15
CA ALA A 373 -2.34 -24.13 -4.73
C ALA A 373 -3.66 -24.80 -5.17
N VAL A 374 -4.75 -24.59 -4.42
CA VAL A 374 -6.08 -25.06 -4.79
C VAL A 374 -6.68 -24.19 -5.89
N GLY A 375 -6.62 -22.87 -5.69
CA GLY A 375 -7.30 -21.89 -6.56
C GLY A 375 -6.74 -21.81 -7.97
N ILE A 376 -5.48 -22.18 -8.16
CA ILE A 376 -4.80 -22.21 -9.46
C ILE A 376 -5.47 -23.15 -10.50
N ARG A 377 -6.25 -24.11 -10.02
CA ARG A 377 -7.00 -25.06 -10.87
C ARG A 377 -8.29 -24.49 -11.44
N TYR A 378 -8.72 -23.34 -10.95
CA TYR A 378 -9.96 -22.67 -11.32
C TYR A 378 -9.68 -21.40 -12.14
N ASN A 379 -10.73 -20.68 -12.51
CA ASN A 379 -10.59 -19.42 -13.21
C ASN A 379 -10.03 -18.29 -12.28
N PRO A 380 -9.48 -17.19 -12.84
CA PRO A 380 -8.86 -16.11 -12.03
C PRO A 380 -9.80 -15.47 -11.01
N LEU A 381 -11.09 -15.36 -11.31
CA LEU A 381 -12.06 -14.78 -10.39
C LEU A 381 -12.28 -15.68 -9.16
N VAL A 382 -12.36 -17.00 -9.39
CA VAL A 382 -12.46 -17.98 -8.28
C VAL A 382 -11.19 -17.96 -7.43
N LEU A 383 -10.01 -17.91 -8.05
CA LEU A 383 -8.75 -17.80 -7.32
C LEU A 383 -8.75 -16.58 -6.39
N VAL A 384 -9.17 -15.40 -6.91
CA VAL A 384 -9.21 -14.16 -6.14
C VAL A 384 -10.34 -14.18 -5.09
N ALA A 385 -11.46 -14.82 -5.37
CA ALA A 385 -12.53 -15.02 -4.37
C ALA A 385 -12.08 -15.94 -3.23
N LEU A 386 -11.36 -17.02 -3.54
CA LEU A 386 -10.76 -17.89 -2.52
C LEU A 386 -9.71 -17.15 -1.68
N LYS A 387 -8.90 -16.27 -2.30
CA LYS A 387 -8.00 -15.38 -1.57
C LYS A 387 -8.76 -14.48 -0.61
N ALA A 388 -9.84 -13.83 -1.08
CA ALA A 388 -10.67 -12.96 -0.25
C ALA A 388 -11.32 -13.74 0.93
N ALA A 389 -11.76 -14.98 0.69
CA ALA A 389 -12.29 -15.86 1.74
C ALA A 389 -11.20 -16.25 2.75
N ALA A 390 -9.96 -16.53 2.29
CA ALA A 390 -8.84 -16.78 3.18
C ALA A 390 -8.47 -15.55 4.02
N ASP A 391 -8.44 -14.36 3.42
CA ASP A 391 -8.20 -13.11 4.12
C ASP A 391 -9.30 -12.86 5.18
N PHE A 392 -10.56 -13.15 4.86
CA PHE A 392 -11.64 -13.12 5.84
C PHE A 392 -11.40 -14.11 6.99
N LEU A 393 -11.03 -15.36 6.71
CA LEU A 393 -10.70 -16.35 7.75
C LEU A 393 -9.50 -15.91 8.61
N CYS A 394 -8.54 -15.22 8.02
CA CYS A 394 -7.39 -14.66 8.75
C CYS A 394 -7.79 -13.60 9.79
N THR A 395 -8.98 -12.98 9.70
CA THR A 395 -9.48 -12.09 10.78
C THR A 395 -9.67 -12.85 12.07
N PHE A 396 -10.17 -14.07 12.00
CA PHE A 396 -10.36 -14.95 13.16
C PHE A 396 -9.02 -15.36 13.77
N ILE A 397 -8.03 -15.66 12.91
CA ILE A 397 -6.67 -16.03 13.35
C ILE A 397 -6.03 -14.85 14.09
N ASN A 398 -6.13 -13.63 13.56
CA ASN A 398 -5.52 -12.44 14.17
C ASN A 398 -6.22 -12.02 15.48
N ALA A 399 -7.52 -12.25 15.61
CA ALA A 399 -8.27 -11.89 16.81
C ALA A 399 -8.13 -12.91 17.95
N TRP A 400 -7.76 -14.17 17.64
CA TRP A 400 -7.69 -15.25 18.62
C TRP A 400 -6.83 -14.96 19.86
N PRO A 401 -5.60 -14.42 19.74
CA PRO A 401 -4.76 -14.15 20.91
C PRO A 401 -5.36 -13.08 21.83
N ASN A 402 -6.07 -12.09 21.29
CA ASN A 402 -6.63 -10.98 22.05
C ASN A 402 -7.75 -11.41 23.01
N LYS A 403 -8.37 -12.58 22.77
CA LYS A 403 -9.26 -13.19 23.76
C LYS A 403 -8.54 -13.52 25.07
N ARG A 404 -7.31 -14.06 24.98
CA ARG A 404 -6.52 -14.45 26.16
C ARG A 404 -5.80 -13.27 26.80
N LEU A 405 -5.31 -12.35 25.98
CA LEU A 405 -4.46 -11.24 26.44
C LEU A 405 -5.26 -10.06 26.95
N LEU A 406 -6.40 -9.77 26.34
CA LEU A 406 -7.20 -8.57 26.59
C LEU A 406 -8.66 -8.90 26.98
N ASN A 407 -9.01 -10.18 27.14
CA ASN A 407 -10.40 -10.60 27.32
C ASN A 407 -11.37 -9.96 26.30
N TYR A 408 -10.89 -9.81 25.02
CA TYR A 408 -11.66 -9.26 23.91
C TYR A 408 -11.82 -10.31 22.82
N SER A 409 -12.94 -11.02 22.90
CA SER A 409 -13.23 -12.16 22.03
C SER A 409 -13.57 -11.71 20.61
N ILE A 410 -13.38 -12.61 19.64
CA ILE A 410 -13.79 -12.39 18.25
C ILE A 410 -15.29 -12.10 18.13
N ILE A 411 -16.13 -12.76 18.96
CA ILE A 411 -17.58 -12.55 18.95
C ILE A 411 -17.92 -11.12 19.37
N GLU A 412 -17.23 -10.59 20.39
CA GLU A 412 -17.39 -9.19 20.80
C GLU A 412 -16.95 -8.24 19.70
N GLN A 413 -15.80 -8.51 19.04
CA GLN A 413 -15.34 -7.70 17.90
C GLN A 413 -16.36 -7.67 16.77
N TRP A 414 -16.97 -8.82 16.45
CA TRP A 414 -18.01 -8.88 15.42
C TRP A 414 -19.30 -8.16 15.85
N LYS A 415 -19.74 -8.31 17.09
CA LYS A 415 -20.90 -7.56 17.61
C LYS A 415 -20.71 -6.05 17.50
N ASP A 416 -19.49 -5.57 17.74
CA ASP A 416 -19.15 -4.16 17.63
C ASP A 416 -19.17 -3.63 16.18
N ILE A 417 -18.93 -4.50 15.18
CA ILE A 417 -18.81 -4.12 13.77
C ILE A 417 -20.10 -4.39 12.98
N ILE A 418 -20.88 -5.42 13.34
CA ILE A 418 -22.12 -5.82 12.63
C ILE A 418 -23.05 -4.64 12.34
N PRO A 419 -23.29 -3.69 13.26
CA PRO A 419 -24.15 -2.55 12.95
C PRO A 419 -23.63 -1.70 11.79
N SER A 420 -22.32 -1.48 11.74
CA SER A 420 -21.68 -0.74 10.61
C SER A 420 -21.74 -1.53 9.32
N VAL A 421 -21.58 -2.87 9.36
CA VAL A 421 -21.74 -3.76 8.20
C VAL A 421 -23.16 -3.66 7.65
N ALA A 422 -24.16 -3.80 8.52
CA ALA A 422 -25.58 -3.78 8.14
C ALA A 422 -25.95 -2.45 7.46
N VAL A 423 -25.55 -1.32 8.05
CA VAL A 423 -25.80 0.00 7.47
C VAL A 423 -25.06 0.18 6.14
N SER A 424 -23.84 -0.34 6.01
CA SER A 424 -23.06 -0.26 4.77
C SER A 424 -23.70 -1.09 3.64
N ILE A 425 -24.22 -2.28 3.96
CA ILE A 425 -24.96 -3.13 3.01
C ILE A 425 -26.26 -2.43 2.58
N LEU A 426 -27.02 -1.87 3.54
CA LEU A 426 -28.24 -1.12 3.26
C LEU A 426 -27.95 0.06 2.31
N MET A 427 -26.92 0.82 2.63
CA MET A 427 -26.44 1.93 1.77
C MET A 427 -26.09 1.45 0.35
N ALA A 428 -25.31 0.38 0.24
CA ALA A 428 -24.91 -0.15 -1.07
C ALA A 428 -26.12 -0.63 -1.88
N ALA A 429 -27.07 -1.32 -1.25
CA ALA A 429 -28.32 -1.74 -1.89
C ALA A 429 -29.15 -0.54 -2.36
N ALA A 430 -29.27 0.51 -1.54
CA ALA A 430 -29.95 1.74 -1.90
C ALA A 430 -29.29 2.46 -3.10
N VAL A 431 -27.95 2.56 -3.09
CA VAL A 431 -27.17 3.15 -4.19
C VAL A 431 -27.33 2.36 -5.48
N MET A 432 -27.27 1.01 -5.41
CA MET A 432 -27.49 0.15 -6.59
C MET A 432 -28.91 0.28 -7.15
N ALA A 433 -29.91 0.36 -6.28
CA ALA A 433 -31.31 0.58 -6.69
C ALA A 433 -31.51 1.96 -7.33
N ALA A 434 -31.01 3.01 -6.68
CA ALA A 434 -31.07 4.37 -7.19
C ALA A 434 -30.31 4.54 -8.51
N GLY A 435 -29.21 3.81 -8.69
CA GLY A 435 -28.39 3.85 -9.91
C GLY A 435 -29.13 3.48 -11.19
N ARG A 436 -30.31 2.80 -11.09
CA ARG A 436 -31.17 2.48 -12.23
C ARG A 436 -31.96 3.69 -12.74
N TYR A 437 -32.14 4.70 -11.90
CA TYR A 437 -32.96 5.90 -12.17
C TYR A 437 -32.12 7.18 -12.38
N VAL A 438 -30.82 7.10 -12.09
CA VAL A 438 -29.91 8.24 -12.18
C VAL A 438 -29.33 8.32 -13.61
N PRO A 439 -29.23 9.51 -14.22
CA PRO A 439 -28.63 9.68 -15.54
C PRO A 439 -27.19 9.15 -15.58
N GLY A 440 -26.77 8.62 -16.72
CA GLY A 440 -25.39 8.17 -16.92
C GLY A 440 -24.38 9.34 -16.84
N GLY A 441 -23.09 9.01 -16.75
CA GLY A 441 -22.02 10.01 -16.76
C GLY A 441 -21.58 10.47 -15.37
N TRP A 442 -20.76 11.53 -15.35
CA TRP A 442 -20.13 12.05 -14.14
C TRP A 442 -21.14 12.59 -13.11
N LEU A 443 -22.21 13.23 -13.57
CA LEU A 443 -23.29 13.72 -12.71
C LEU A 443 -23.97 12.57 -11.99
N GLY A 444 -24.29 11.51 -12.70
CA GLY A 444 -24.91 10.33 -12.11
C GLY A 444 -24.03 9.61 -11.08
N LEU A 445 -22.74 9.48 -11.38
CA LEU A 445 -21.78 8.93 -10.41
C LEU A 445 -21.69 9.82 -9.16
N GLY A 446 -21.63 11.15 -9.33
CA GLY A 446 -21.61 12.10 -8.22
C GLY A 446 -22.87 12.01 -7.36
N MET A 447 -24.05 11.94 -8.01
CA MET A 447 -25.33 11.76 -7.31
C MET A 447 -25.37 10.43 -6.52
N GLN A 448 -24.90 9.32 -7.09
CA GLN A 448 -24.85 8.04 -6.39
C GLN A 448 -23.94 8.09 -5.16
N ILE A 449 -22.78 8.73 -5.26
CA ILE A 449 -21.85 8.87 -4.12
C ILE A 449 -22.47 9.73 -3.02
N LEU A 450 -23.03 10.88 -3.38
CA LEU A 450 -23.68 11.78 -2.42
C LEU A 450 -24.91 11.11 -1.77
N PHE A 451 -25.74 10.46 -2.56
CA PHE A 451 -26.89 9.70 -2.05
C PHE A 451 -26.45 8.61 -1.07
N GLY A 452 -25.41 7.84 -1.42
CA GLY A 452 -24.85 6.84 -0.51
C GLY A 452 -24.37 7.45 0.82
N ALA A 453 -23.64 8.56 0.77
CA ALA A 453 -23.19 9.25 1.98
C ALA A 453 -24.36 9.72 2.85
N VAL A 454 -25.40 10.28 2.25
CA VAL A 454 -26.61 10.72 2.96
C VAL A 454 -27.35 9.52 3.59
N VAL A 455 -27.55 8.44 2.83
CA VAL A 455 -28.21 7.22 3.34
C VAL A 455 -27.43 6.63 4.51
N TYR A 456 -26.09 6.55 4.39
CA TYR A 456 -25.24 6.03 5.47
C TYR A 456 -25.33 6.88 6.74
N MET A 457 -25.24 8.19 6.62
CA MET A 457 -25.33 9.12 7.76
C MET A 457 -26.73 9.08 8.41
N LEU A 458 -27.80 9.11 7.60
CA LEU A 458 -29.18 9.03 8.10
C LEU A 458 -29.45 7.70 8.81
N ALA A 459 -29.07 6.58 8.19
CA ALA A 459 -29.25 5.27 8.80
C ALA A 459 -28.43 5.13 10.11
N SER A 460 -27.19 5.65 10.13
CA SER A 460 -26.38 5.70 11.35
C SER A 460 -27.00 6.53 12.46
N TRP A 461 -27.66 7.63 12.10
CA TRP A 461 -28.36 8.51 13.04
C TRP A 461 -29.63 7.85 13.57
N VAL A 462 -30.47 7.30 12.70
CA VAL A 462 -31.74 6.64 13.06
C VAL A 462 -31.50 5.42 13.95
N LEU A 463 -30.51 4.59 13.62
CA LEU A 463 -30.13 3.42 14.40
C LEU A 463 -29.30 3.76 15.65
N GLY A 464 -28.97 5.04 15.85
CA GLY A 464 -28.29 5.52 17.04
C GLY A 464 -26.90 4.90 17.26
N LEU A 465 -26.13 4.66 16.18
CA LEU A 465 -24.83 4.01 16.27
C LEU A 465 -23.90 4.77 17.24
N GLU A 466 -23.30 4.06 18.19
CA GLU A 466 -22.40 4.64 19.20
C GLU A 466 -21.22 5.37 18.55
N VAL A 467 -20.66 4.78 17.48
CA VAL A 467 -19.54 5.37 16.73
C VAL A 467 -19.94 6.68 16.07
N PHE A 468 -21.14 6.76 15.51
CA PHE A 468 -21.67 7.98 14.91
C PHE A 468 -21.83 9.10 15.96
N ARG A 469 -22.40 8.75 17.14
CA ARG A 469 -22.54 9.70 18.27
C ARG A 469 -21.16 10.19 18.75
N TYR A 470 -20.19 9.30 18.84
CA TYR A 470 -18.83 9.63 19.23
C TYR A 470 -18.16 10.60 18.24
N ILE A 471 -18.20 10.30 16.92
CA ILE A 471 -17.60 11.15 15.87
C ILE A 471 -18.29 12.51 15.84
N ARG A 472 -19.63 12.55 15.96
CA ARG A 472 -20.38 13.79 16.04
C ARG A 472 -19.97 14.64 17.24
N GLY A 473 -19.79 14.02 18.42
CA GLY A 473 -19.28 14.70 19.62
C GLY A 473 -17.95 15.36 19.39
N LEU A 474 -16.98 14.62 18.83
CA LEU A 474 -15.65 15.18 18.49
C LEU A 474 -15.70 16.34 17.48
N ALA A 475 -16.63 16.28 16.53
CA ALA A 475 -16.80 17.35 15.54
C ALA A 475 -17.41 18.61 16.17
N VAL A 476 -18.38 18.46 17.06
CA VAL A 476 -19.03 19.58 17.78
C VAL A 476 -18.08 20.24 18.77
N ASP A 477 -17.27 19.47 19.51
CA ASP A 477 -16.31 20.01 20.47
C ASP A 477 -15.17 20.80 19.82
N ARG A 478 -14.88 20.55 18.54
CA ARG A 478 -13.86 21.29 17.76
C ARG A 478 -14.39 22.54 17.06
N LEU A 479 -15.72 22.71 16.98
CA LEU A 479 -16.28 23.96 16.48
C LEU A 479 -16.04 25.05 17.54
N PRO A 480 -15.40 26.18 17.18
CA PRO A 480 -15.21 27.27 18.11
C PRO A 480 -16.59 27.69 18.64
N ARG A 481 -16.82 27.51 19.94
CA ARG A 481 -17.98 28.06 20.59
C ARG A 481 -17.95 29.55 20.29
N ARG A 482 -18.81 30.02 19.38
CA ARG A 482 -19.06 31.45 19.21
C ARG A 482 -19.49 31.98 20.59
N LYS A 483 -18.56 32.71 21.23
CA LYS A 483 -18.88 33.62 22.34
C LYS A 483 -19.66 34.80 21.81
#